data_fea192464f361843555d712ecfd30bc4
#
_entry.id   fea192464f361843555d712ecfd30bc4
#
_cell.length_a   1.000
_cell.length_b   1.000
_cell.length_c   1.000
_cell.angle_alpha   90.00
_cell.angle_beta   90.00
_cell.angle_gamma   90.00
#
_symmetry.space_group_name_H-M   'P 1'
#
loop_
_entity.id
_entity.type
_entity.pdbx_description
1 polymer ?
#
loop_
_entity_poly.entity_id
_entity_poly.type
_entity_poly.pdbx_seq_one_letter_code
_entity_poly.pdbx_strand_id
1 'polypeptide(L)'
;PERFRIITFEGAFHGRTLATIAAGGQQKYIDGFGPKVDGFDQVAFGDHEALKAAIGPETAGIMIEPIQGEGGLRSMPPQCLRGLRELCDQHGLMLIFDEIQTGVGRTGKFFAYELSGVTPDIMSVAKGIGGGFPMGACLA
;
A
#
# COMPACT_ATOMS: atom_id res chain seq x y z
N PRO A 1 11.11 -19.09 -9.55
CA PRO A 1 10.40 -18.02 -10.25
C PRO A 1 10.83 -16.67 -9.68
N GLU A 2 10.86 -15.67 -10.53
CA GLU A 2 11.10 -14.31 -10.09
C GLU A 2 9.85 -13.80 -9.39
N ARG A 3 10.01 -13.14 -8.24
CA ARG A 3 8.93 -12.50 -7.49
C ARG A 3 8.74 -11.09 -8.02
N PHE A 4 7.54 -10.75 -8.48
CA PHE A 4 7.23 -9.43 -9.04
C PHE A 4 5.82 -8.95 -8.72
N ARG A 5 4.94 -9.82 -8.21
CA ARG A 5 3.55 -9.45 -7.92
C ARG A 5 3.43 -8.74 -6.57
N ILE A 6 2.62 -7.71 -6.53
CA ILE A 6 2.32 -6.94 -5.32
C ILE A 6 0.85 -7.12 -4.98
N ILE A 7 0.56 -7.55 -3.75
CA ILE A 7 -0.80 -7.58 -3.23
C ILE A 7 -1.16 -6.17 -2.75
N THR A 8 -2.34 -5.70 -3.17
CA THR A 8 -2.90 -4.38 -2.83
C THR A 8 -4.33 -4.54 -2.32
N PHE A 9 -4.93 -3.48 -1.81
CA PHE A 9 -6.25 -3.56 -1.19
C PHE A 9 -7.29 -2.74 -1.94
N GLU A 10 -8.51 -3.26 -2.01
CA GLU A 10 -9.65 -2.56 -2.61
C GLU A 10 -9.88 -1.20 -1.93
N GLY A 11 -10.20 -0.20 -2.74
CA GLY A 11 -10.40 1.17 -2.30
C GLY A 11 -9.10 1.96 -2.10
N ALA A 12 -7.93 1.37 -2.36
CA ALA A 12 -6.66 2.06 -2.28
C ALA A 12 -6.50 3.12 -3.38
N PHE A 13 -5.66 4.11 -3.10
CA PHE A 13 -5.23 5.10 -4.08
C PHE A 13 -3.71 5.28 -4.02
N HIS A 14 -3.01 4.78 -5.03
CA HIS A 14 -1.54 4.79 -5.08
C HIS A 14 -0.96 5.72 -6.15
N GLY A 15 -1.79 6.54 -6.80
CA GLY A 15 -1.36 7.48 -7.83
C GLY A 15 -2.10 7.33 -9.16
N ARG A 16 -1.60 8.02 -10.20
CA ARG A 16 -2.26 8.10 -11.52
C ARG A 16 -1.35 7.74 -12.69
N THR A 17 -0.25 7.04 -12.47
CA THR A 17 0.50 6.37 -13.53
C THR A 17 -0.16 5.03 -13.88
N LEU A 18 0.15 4.45 -15.04
CA LEU A 18 -0.48 3.18 -15.45
C LEU A 18 -0.31 2.07 -14.41
N ALA A 19 0.88 1.94 -13.81
CA ALA A 19 1.14 0.96 -12.77
C ALA A 19 0.37 1.29 -11.47
N THR A 20 0.34 2.56 -11.05
CA THR A 20 -0.32 2.93 -9.79
C THR A 20 -1.85 2.90 -9.86
N ILE A 21 -2.46 3.18 -11.02
CA ILE A 21 -3.91 2.96 -11.21
C ILE A 21 -4.25 1.47 -11.20
N ALA A 22 -3.37 0.62 -11.76
CA ALA A 22 -3.51 -0.83 -11.68
C ALA A 22 -3.39 -1.34 -10.24
N ALA A 23 -2.42 -0.82 -9.47
CA ALA A 23 -2.25 -1.13 -8.05
C ALA A 23 -3.47 -0.72 -7.22
N GLY A 24 -4.04 0.47 -7.45
CA GLY A 24 -5.25 0.94 -6.77
C GLY A 24 -6.51 0.16 -7.14
N GLY A 25 -6.57 -0.41 -8.33
CA GLY A 25 -7.64 -1.29 -8.80
C GLY A 25 -9.02 -0.63 -8.95
N GLN A 26 -9.13 0.68 -8.80
CA GLN A 26 -10.41 1.39 -8.93
C GLN A 26 -10.78 1.57 -10.42
N GLN A 27 -11.87 0.94 -10.85
CA GLN A 27 -12.30 0.90 -12.25
C GLN A 27 -12.41 2.29 -12.88
N LYS A 28 -12.91 3.28 -12.15
CA LYS A 28 -13.05 4.67 -12.63
C LYS A 28 -11.73 5.33 -13.09
N TYR A 29 -10.58 4.83 -12.62
CA TYR A 29 -9.26 5.31 -13.02
C TYR A 29 -8.63 4.44 -14.11
N ILE A 30 -9.09 3.20 -14.26
CA ILE A 30 -8.59 2.25 -15.28
C ILE A 30 -9.29 2.49 -16.61
N ASP A 31 -10.55 2.92 -16.59
CA ASP A 31 -11.35 3.14 -17.80
C ASP A 31 -10.65 4.12 -18.76
N GLY A 32 -10.47 3.68 -20.01
CA GLY A 32 -9.78 4.43 -21.05
C GLY A 32 -8.25 4.27 -21.08
N PHE A 33 -7.66 3.55 -20.09
CA PHE A 33 -6.20 3.34 -19.99
C PHE A 33 -5.82 1.84 -20.07
N GLY A 34 -6.59 1.07 -20.81
CA GLY A 34 -6.30 -0.35 -21.02
C GLY A 34 -5.18 -0.62 -22.03
N PRO A 35 -4.62 -1.85 -22.04
CA PRO A 35 -4.87 -2.90 -21.06
C PRO A 35 -4.29 -2.58 -19.68
N LYS A 36 -4.93 -3.09 -18.60
CA LYS A 36 -4.43 -2.94 -17.23
C LYS A 36 -3.04 -3.55 -17.10
N VAL A 37 -2.13 -2.84 -16.46
CA VAL A 37 -0.79 -3.37 -16.14
C VAL A 37 -0.93 -4.55 -15.19
N ASP A 38 -0.32 -5.69 -15.53
CA ASP A 38 -0.27 -6.88 -14.67
C ASP A 38 0.70 -6.71 -13.49
N GLY A 39 0.68 -7.67 -12.57
CA GLY A 39 1.55 -7.71 -11.40
C GLY A 39 0.92 -7.17 -10.12
N PHE A 40 -0.38 -6.88 -10.11
CA PHE A 40 -1.11 -6.40 -8.93
C PHE A 40 -2.32 -7.29 -8.64
N ASP A 41 -2.35 -7.85 -7.42
CA ASP A 41 -3.44 -8.70 -6.91
C ASP A 41 -4.22 -7.92 -5.86
N GLN A 42 -5.48 -7.54 -6.16
CA GLN A 42 -6.33 -6.84 -5.22
C GLN A 42 -7.07 -7.81 -4.31
N VAL A 43 -7.08 -7.50 -3.02
CA VAL A 43 -7.88 -8.20 -2.01
C VAL A 43 -8.77 -7.21 -1.27
N ALA A 44 -9.87 -7.69 -0.72
CA ALA A 44 -10.77 -6.86 0.07
C ALA A 44 -10.04 -6.30 1.31
N PHE A 45 -10.28 -5.02 1.63
CA PHE A 45 -9.66 -4.36 2.78
C PHE A 45 -10.17 -4.98 4.09
N GLY A 46 -9.25 -5.58 4.87
CA GLY A 46 -9.56 -6.25 6.12
C GLY A 46 -9.88 -7.75 6.01
N ASP A 47 -9.88 -8.32 4.82
CA ASP A 47 -10.07 -9.76 4.62
C ASP A 47 -8.74 -10.52 4.72
N HIS A 48 -8.47 -11.06 5.89
CA HIS A 48 -7.23 -11.79 6.18
C HIS A 48 -7.12 -13.12 5.45
N GLU A 49 -8.24 -13.80 5.21
CA GLU A 49 -8.23 -15.10 4.54
C GLU A 49 -8.00 -14.92 3.03
N ALA A 50 -8.64 -13.93 2.42
CA ALA A 50 -8.37 -13.56 1.03
C ALA A 50 -6.91 -13.12 0.84
N LEU A 51 -6.34 -12.37 1.79
CA LEU A 51 -4.94 -11.95 1.76
C LEU A 51 -3.99 -13.16 1.78
N LYS A 52 -4.20 -14.10 2.69
CA LYS A 52 -3.37 -15.31 2.76
C LYS A 52 -3.48 -16.17 1.51
N ALA A 53 -4.69 -16.29 0.96
CA ALA A 53 -4.94 -17.06 -0.26
C ALA A 53 -4.29 -16.41 -1.51
N ALA A 54 -4.09 -15.09 -1.52
CA ALA A 54 -3.46 -14.38 -2.61
C ALA A 54 -1.93 -14.52 -2.63
N ILE A 55 -1.30 -14.95 -1.54
CA ILE A 55 0.15 -15.16 -1.49
C ILE A 55 0.52 -16.38 -2.31
N GLY A 56 1.31 -16.16 -3.35
CA GLY A 56 1.81 -17.20 -4.25
C GLY A 56 3.34 -17.13 -4.46
N PRO A 57 3.88 -18.03 -5.29
CA PRO A 57 5.32 -18.11 -5.51
C PRO A 57 5.90 -16.87 -6.20
N GLU A 58 5.09 -16.10 -6.90
CA GLU A 58 5.48 -14.86 -7.58
C GLU A 58 5.26 -13.61 -6.74
N THR A 59 4.66 -13.72 -5.54
CA THR A 59 4.40 -12.58 -4.66
C THR A 59 5.73 -12.02 -4.13
N ALA A 60 5.96 -10.73 -4.36
CA ALA A 60 7.12 -9.99 -3.91
C ALA A 60 6.84 -9.18 -2.64
N GLY A 61 5.62 -8.67 -2.49
CA GLY A 61 5.29 -7.83 -1.35
C GLY A 61 3.80 -7.51 -1.21
N ILE A 62 3.49 -6.82 -0.12
CA ILE A 62 2.16 -6.31 0.21
C ILE A 62 2.27 -4.80 0.35
N MET A 63 1.44 -4.06 -0.38
CA MET A 63 1.39 -2.60 -0.35
C MET A 63 0.08 -2.13 0.28
N ILE A 64 0.17 -1.22 1.24
CA ILE A 64 -1.00 -0.70 1.97
C ILE A 64 -0.83 0.77 2.34
N GLU A 65 -1.93 1.51 2.31
CA GLU A 65 -2.06 2.78 3.03
C GLU A 65 -2.43 2.47 4.50
N PRO A 66 -1.67 2.92 5.52
CA PRO A 66 -2.08 2.73 6.92
C PRO A 66 -3.47 3.28 7.23
N ILE A 67 -3.85 4.34 6.52
CA ILE A 67 -5.20 4.90 6.47
C ILE A 67 -5.52 5.20 5.01
N GLN A 68 -6.52 4.54 4.44
CA GLN A 68 -7.00 4.86 3.11
C GLN A 68 -7.73 6.20 3.12
N GLY A 69 -7.18 7.21 2.46
CA GLY A 69 -7.81 8.53 2.35
C GLY A 69 -8.94 8.55 1.33
N GLU A 70 -8.63 8.25 0.07
CA GLU A 70 -9.58 8.26 -1.05
C GLU A 70 -10.65 7.15 -0.93
N GLY A 71 -10.37 6.09 -0.19
CA GLY A 71 -11.30 5.00 0.10
C GLY A 71 -12.32 5.31 1.20
N GLY A 72 -12.34 6.54 1.75
CA GLY A 72 -13.31 6.98 2.75
C GLY A 72 -12.80 6.94 4.19
N LEU A 73 -11.55 7.30 4.43
CA LEU A 73 -10.88 7.36 5.74
C LEU A 73 -10.96 6.02 6.50
N ARG A 74 -10.64 4.94 5.84
CA ARG A 74 -10.60 3.60 6.45
C ARG A 74 -9.23 3.36 7.07
N SER A 75 -9.18 3.32 8.40
CA SER A 75 -7.95 3.05 9.15
C SER A 75 -7.75 1.55 9.33
N MET A 76 -6.54 1.08 9.08
CA MET A 76 -6.14 -0.28 9.44
C MET A 76 -5.79 -0.31 10.96
N PRO A 77 -6.43 -1.17 11.75
CA PRO A 77 -6.10 -1.30 13.17
C PRO A 77 -4.62 -1.67 13.38
N PRO A 78 -3.94 -1.13 14.42
CA PRO A 78 -2.53 -1.40 14.67
C PRO A 78 -2.18 -2.90 14.76
N GLN A 79 -3.07 -3.71 15.34
CA GLN A 79 -2.87 -5.16 15.39
C GLN A 79 -2.88 -5.82 14.01
N CYS A 80 -3.68 -5.30 13.07
CA CYS A 80 -3.69 -5.81 11.69
C CYS A 80 -2.39 -5.44 10.96
N LEU A 81 -1.85 -4.23 11.16
CA LEU A 81 -0.56 -3.84 10.60
C LEU A 81 0.57 -4.72 11.14
N ARG A 82 0.54 -5.06 12.45
CA ARG A 82 1.49 -6.02 13.02
C ARG A 82 1.35 -7.41 12.40
N GLY A 83 0.11 -7.88 12.21
CA GLY A 83 -0.15 -9.14 11.52
C GLY A 83 0.35 -9.15 10.07
N LEU A 84 0.25 -8.02 9.35
CA LEU A 84 0.85 -7.89 8.01
C LEU A 84 2.38 -8.01 8.05
N ARG A 85 3.04 -7.38 9.04
CA ARG A 85 4.49 -7.50 9.20
C ARG A 85 4.90 -8.96 9.46
N GLU A 86 4.24 -9.62 10.41
CA GLU A 86 4.48 -11.03 10.71
C GLU A 86 4.27 -11.92 9.48
N LEU A 87 3.21 -11.68 8.71
CA LEU A 87 2.92 -12.43 7.49
C LEU A 87 4.01 -12.22 6.42
N CYS A 88 4.45 -10.97 6.23
CA CYS A 88 5.55 -10.66 5.32
C CYS A 88 6.84 -11.37 5.74
N ASP A 89 7.18 -11.33 7.03
CA ASP A 89 8.38 -12.00 7.56
C ASP A 89 8.32 -13.52 7.35
N GLN A 90 7.16 -14.14 7.61
CA GLN A 90 6.96 -15.59 7.42
C GLN A 90 7.15 -16.04 5.97
N HIS A 91 6.75 -15.22 5.01
CA HIS A 91 6.79 -15.54 3.58
C HIS A 91 7.97 -14.90 2.84
N GLY A 92 8.80 -14.12 3.53
CA GLY A 92 9.91 -13.38 2.93
C GLY A 92 9.43 -12.35 1.90
N LEU A 93 8.36 -11.62 2.24
CA LEU A 93 7.74 -10.56 1.42
C LEU A 93 8.15 -9.18 1.93
N MET A 94 8.18 -8.19 1.02
CA MET A 94 8.33 -6.79 1.39
C MET A 94 7.01 -6.21 1.89
N LEU A 95 7.03 -5.53 3.03
CA LEU A 95 5.92 -4.71 3.49
C LEU A 95 6.13 -3.26 3.01
N ILE A 96 5.21 -2.77 2.19
CA ILE A 96 5.29 -1.45 1.55
C ILE A 96 4.19 -0.56 2.13
N PHE A 97 4.57 0.55 2.76
CA PHE A 97 3.59 1.54 3.24
C PHE A 97 3.53 2.74 2.29
N ASP A 98 2.32 3.03 1.83
CA ASP A 98 2.02 4.29 1.16
C ASP A 98 1.63 5.33 2.21
N GLU A 99 2.58 6.16 2.58
CA GLU A 99 2.42 7.25 3.53
C GLU A 99 2.35 8.63 2.84
N ILE A 100 2.00 8.64 1.55
CA ILE A 100 1.87 9.89 0.78
C ILE A 100 0.87 10.84 1.42
N GLN A 101 -0.22 10.30 1.94
CA GLN A 101 -1.28 11.09 2.59
C GLN A 101 -1.17 11.12 4.11
N THR A 102 -0.67 10.05 4.72
CA THR A 102 -0.61 9.89 6.18
C THR A 102 0.65 10.43 6.81
N GLY A 103 1.73 10.55 6.05
CA GLY A 103 3.03 11.00 6.54
C GLY A 103 3.13 12.49 6.82
N VAL A 104 4.30 12.90 7.29
CA VAL A 104 4.70 14.29 7.55
C VAL A 104 3.76 14.99 8.55
N GLY A 105 3.44 14.30 9.66
CA GLY A 105 2.69 14.87 10.78
C GLY A 105 1.16 14.80 10.65
N ARG A 106 0.61 14.32 9.52
CA ARG A 106 -0.84 14.30 9.26
C ARG A 106 -1.66 13.56 10.33
N THR A 107 -1.10 12.51 10.92
CA THR A 107 -1.76 11.63 11.89
C THR A 107 -1.36 11.89 13.34
N GLY A 108 -0.56 12.95 13.60
CA GLY A 108 -0.05 13.28 14.92
C GLY A 108 1.31 12.63 15.26
N LYS A 109 1.82 11.80 14.38
CA LYS A 109 3.19 11.29 14.35
C LYS A 109 3.86 11.72 13.05
N PHE A 110 5.20 11.68 12.97
CA PHE A 110 5.86 12.06 11.74
C PHE A 110 5.45 11.11 10.60
N PHE A 111 5.38 9.81 10.89
CA PHE A 111 4.78 8.83 10.00
C PHE A 111 3.70 8.01 10.72
N ALA A 112 2.66 7.58 10.00
CA ALA A 112 1.57 6.80 10.59
C ALA A 112 2.00 5.42 11.07
N TYR A 113 3.05 4.83 10.51
CA TYR A 113 3.58 3.54 10.96
C TYR A 113 3.98 3.55 12.44
N GLU A 114 4.40 4.70 12.97
CA GLU A 114 4.77 4.86 14.38
C GLU A 114 3.60 4.56 15.34
N LEU A 115 2.35 4.75 14.88
CA LEU A 115 1.15 4.44 15.67
C LEU A 115 0.96 2.94 15.90
N SER A 116 1.44 2.12 14.99
CA SER A 116 1.37 0.65 15.06
C SER A 116 2.63 0.01 15.65
N GLY A 117 3.75 0.75 15.64
CA GLY A 117 5.08 0.22 15.98
C GLY A 117 5.63 -0.74 14.92
N VAL A 118 5.11 -0.68 13.70
CA VAL A 118 5.53 -1.54 12.59
C VAL A 118 6.38 -0.75 11.62
N THR A 119 7.62 -1.15 11.40
CA THR A 119 8.49 -0.56 10.38
C THR A 119 8.28 -1.27 9.04
N PRO A 120 7.91 -0.56 7.96
CA PRO A 120 7.86 -1.14 6.63
C PRO A 120 9.27 -1.35 6.05
N ASP A 121 9.40 -2.21 5.05
CA ASP A 121 10.65 -2.36 4.28
C ASP A 121 10.80 -1.23 3.26
N ILE A 122 9.67 -0.79 2.69
CA ILE A 122 9.63 0.31 1.71
C ILE A 122 8.52 1.28 2.12
N MET A 123 8.77 2.57 1.99
CA MET A 123 7.79 3.61 2.28
C MET A 123 7.82 4.71 1.22
N SER A 124 6.66 5.05 0.66
CA SER A 124 6.49 6.20 -0.22
C SER A 124 5.93 7.40 0.54
N VAL A 125 6.48 8.57 0.29
CA VAL A 125 6.04 9.85 0.87
C VAL A 125 5.98 10.95 -0.19
N ALA A 126 5.01 11.83 -0.09
CA ALA A 126 4.84 13.01 -0.95
C ALA A 126 4.00 14.07 -0.24
N LYS A 127 3.27 14.88 -0.97
CA LYS A 127 2.36 15.93 -0.46
C LYS A 127 3.02 16.80 0.62
N GLY A 128 2.80 16.48 1.89
CA GLY A 128 3.29 17.26 3.02
C GLY A 128 4.81 17.45 3.06
N ILE A 129 5.60 16.49 2.53
CA ILE A 129 7.06 16.58 2.53
C ILE A 129 7.59 17.80 1.72
N GLY A 130 6.83 18.19 0.69
CA GLY A 130 7.21 19.31 -0.17
C GLY A 130 6.80 20.69 0.36
N GLY A 131 5.95 20.77 1.42
CA GLY A 131 5.46 22.04 1.94
C GLY A 131 4.78 22.93 0.88
N GLY A 132 4.17 22.33 -0.13
CA GLY A 132 3.56 22.99 -1.29
C GLY A 132 4.34 22.83 -2.58
N PHE A 133 5.61 22.45 -2.53
CA PHE A 133 6.39 22.10 -3.71
C PHE A 133 6.09 20.65 -4.14
N PRO A 134 5.88 20.38 -5.44
CA PRO A 134 5.59 19.03 -5.92
C PRO A 134 6.84 18.14 -5.87
N MET A 135 6.92 17.30 -4.84
CA MET A 135 7.99 16.33 -4.67
C MET A 135 7.49 15.07 -3.96
N GLY A 136 8.26 14.01 -4.06
CA GLY A 136 8.06 12.78 -3.34
C GLY A 136 9.38 12.06 -3.12
N ALA A 137 9.37 11.10 -2.22
CA ALA A 137 10.51 10.24 -1.95
C ALA A 137 10.03 8.79 -1.74
N CYS A 138 10.93 7.86 -2.01
CA CYS A 138 10.78 6.45 -1.65
C CYS A 138 11.96 6.11 -0.73
N LEU A 139 11.64 5.53 0.43
CA LEU A 139 12.59 5.07 1.42
C LEU A 139 12.57 3.53 1.42
N ALA A 140 13.77 2.91 1.49
CA ALA A 140 13.95 1.45 1.51
C ALA A 140 15.17 1.08 2.36
#